data_6d21b175f5e51e9225291d36f197ebcf
#
_entry.id   6d21b175f5e51e9225291d36f197ebcf
#
_cell.length_a   1.000
_cell.length_b   1.000
_cell.length_c   1.000
_cell.angle_alpha   90.00
_cell.angle_beta   90.00
_cell.angle_gamma   90.00
#
_symmetry.space_group_name_H-M   'P 1'
#
loop_
_entity.id
_entity.type
_entity.pdbx_description
1 polymer ?
#
loop_
_entity_poly.entity_id
_entity_poly.type
_entity_poly.pdbx_seq_one_letter_code
_entity_poly.pdbx_strand_id
1 'polypeptide(L)'
;DLTEYTFPSFSMAWTEQWAQAKFEYLPISSIKHSVERALTVELPGGKWVALVDADVDDWCLTKFVASEKKANTLVSVMYSPVDVVTYCATPWKVIMAADRPGDLLEHNDIIQNLNPACQIVDAAQWVKPGKIMREVTMTTEGAIETVDFCANHHIPYMLFDWKWYMPCGSHDGDATKVVKTLDMPRIVEYAKGKGVGVWLYVNQHALMKQARELFPILHEWGIVGVKSGFVQYASHRWATWLHDLVRLAAENHLLMNIHDEFRPSGFSRTYPNRRVF
;
A
#
# COMPACT_ATOMS: atom_id res chain seq x y z
N ASP A 1 -0.88 8.05 22.70
CA ASP A 1 0.38 7.48 23.17
C ASP A 1 1.56 8.20 22.50
N LEU A 2 2.35 8.89 23.30
CA LEU A 2 3.50 9.66 22.85
C LEU A 2 4.78 8.90 23.17
N THR A 3 5.26 8.08 22.24
CA THR A 3 6.55 7.41 22.37
C THR A 3 7.66 8.37 21.92
N GLU A 4 8.62 8.59 22.80
CA GLU A 4 9.79 9.44 22.53
C GLU A 4 11.01 8.58 22.17
N TYR A 5 11.75 9.02 21.15
CA TYR A 5 13.00 8.40 20.70
C TYR A 5 14.11 9.44 20.77
N THR A 6 15.03 9.28 21.70
CA THR A 6 16.18 10.18 21.87
C THR A 6 17.43 9.56 21.23
N PHE A 7 18.07 10.32 20.37
CA PHE A 7 19.25 9.89 19.62
C PHE A 7 20.53 10.57 20.14
N PRO A 8 21.69 9.94 19.95
CA PRO A 8 22.97 10.62 20.14
C PRO A 8 23.06 11.90 19.30
N SER A 9 23.79 12.89 19.80
CA SER A 9 24.13 14.08 19.01
C SER A 9 24.78 13.68 17.68
N PHE A 10 24.54 14.44 16.62
CA PHE A 10 25.02 14.17 15.26
C PHE A 10 24.37 12.96 14.55
N SER A 11 23.32 12.38 15.12
CA SER A 11 22.51 11.40 14.37
C SER A 11 21.80 12.08 13.19
N MET A 12 21.81 11.39 12.04
CA MET A 12 21.23 11.86 10.78
C MET A 12 20.04 10.99 10.39
N ALA A 13 19.02 11.58 9.83
CA ALA A 13 17.82 10.85 9.36
C ALA A 13 17.53 11.09 7.88
N TRP A 14 17.10 10.04 7.20
CA TRP A 14 16.47 10.13 5.88
C TRP A 14 14.97 10.41 6.06
N THR A 15 14.55 11.61 5.72
CA THR A 15 13.20 12.11 6.01
C THR A 15 12.42 12.41 4.75
N GLU A 16 11.12 12.17 4.78
CA GLU A 16 10.14 12.69 3.83
C GLU A 16 8.91 13.16 4.59
N GLN A 17 8.19 14.14 4.06
CA GLN A 17 6.99 14.71 4.72
C GLN A 17 5.71 13.95 4.39
N TRP A 18 5.65 13.40 3.19
CA TRP A 18 4.55 12.56 2.66
C TRP A 18 5.10 11.65 1.58
N ALA A 19 4.37 10.62 1.18
CA ALA A 19 4.79 9.74 0.11
C ALA A 19 4.99 10.50 -1.20
N GLN A 20 6.02 10.09 -1.96
CA GLN A 20 6.45 10.73 -3.21
C GLN A 20 7.03 12.15 -3.01
N ALA A 21 7.24 12.59 -1.76
CA ALA A 21 8.02 13.78 -1.50
C ALA A 21 9.51 13.54 -1.73
N LYS A 22 10.26 14.62 -1.76
CA LYS A 22 11.71 14.53 -1.80
C LYS A 22 12.25 13.99 -0.47
N PHE A 23 13.12 12.99 -0.54
CA PHE A 23 13.89 12.57 0.62
C PHE A 23 14.99 13.60 0.93
N GLU A 24 15.11 13.91 2.21
CA GLU A 24 16.15 14.80 2.73
C GLU A 24 16.95 14.08 3.81
N TYR A 25 18.27 14.24 3.77
CA TYR A 25 19.18 13.70 4.77
C TYR A 25 19.55 14.82 5.76
N LEU A 26 18.97 14.80 6.95
CA LEU A 26 19.03 15.89 7.92
C LEU A 26 19.49 15.41 9.29
N PRO A 27 20.23 16.26 10.03
CA PRO A 27 20.40 16.04 11.46
C PRO A 27 19.05 15.96 12.16
N ILE A 28 18.89 15.06 13.12
CA ILE A 28 17.64 14.94 13.92
C ILE A 28 17.28 16.30 14.55
N SER A 29 18.27 17.06 15.02
CA SER A 29 18.09 18.40 15.59
C SER A 29 17.57 19.46 14.59
N SER A 30 17.66 19.20 13.31
CA SER A 30 17.24 20.11 12.24
C SER A 30 15.85 19.82 11.67
N ILE A 31 15.20 18.75 12.11
CA ILE A 31 13.84 18.38 11.66
C ILE A 31 12.86 19.41 12.23
N LYS A 32 12.14 20.12 11.34
CA LYS A 32 11.17 21.17 11.71
C LYS A 32 9.73 20.85 11.33
N HIS A 33 9.51 19.76 10.61
CA HIS A 33 8.20 19.32 10.15
C HIS A 33 7.98 17.86 10.53
N SER A 34 6.76 17.38 10.39
CA SER A 34 6.50 15.96 10.59
C SER A 34 7.14 15.12 9.50
N VAL A 35 7.65 13.97 9.86
CA VAL A 35 8.27 13.01 8.96
C VAL A 35 7.56 11.67 9.01
N GLU A 36 7.50 11.02 7.86
CA GLU A 36 6.83 9.75 7.68
C GLU A 36 7.63 8.57 8.26
N ARG A 37 6.94 7.46 8.37
CA ARG A 37 7.50 6.13 8.65
C ARG A 37 7.63 5.32 7.36
N ALA A 38 8.54 4.36 7.25
CA ALA A 38 9.58 4.02 8.24
C ALA A 38 10.70 5.05 8.21
N LEU A 39 11.17 5.47 9.38
CA LEU A 39 12.26 6.44 9.48
C LEU A 39 13.59 5.72 9.65
N THR A 40 14.53 5.97 8.74
CA THR A 40 15.89 5.44 8.79
C THR A 40 16.83 6.50 9.36
N VAL A 41 17.58 6.12 10.38
CA VAL A 41 18.51 6.99 11.11
C VAL A 41 19.90 6.38 11.10
N GLU A 42 20.90 7.19 10.73
CA GLU A 42 22.31 6.89 10.89
C GLU A 42 22.80 7.44 12.23
N LEU A 43 23.37 6.58 13.05
CA LEU A 43 23.96 6.94 14.35
C LEU A 43 25.45 7.27 14.17
N PRO A 44 26.02 8.13 15.05
CA PRO A 44 27.47 8.28 15.13
C PRO A 44 28.17 6.93 15.28
N GLY A 45 29.23 6.72 14.49
CA GLY A 45 29.93 5.42 14.46
C GLY A 45 29.44 4.43 13.42
N GLY A 46 28.52 4.87 12.52
CA GLY A 46 28.12 4.10 11.34
C GLY A 46 27.12 2.98 11.59
N LYS A 47 26.42 2.99 12.73
CA LYS A 47 25.28 2.11 12.98
C LYS A 47 23.99 2.72 12.46
N TRP A 48 23.04 1.89 12.12
CA TRP A 48 21.76 2.28 11.53
C TRP A 48 20.58 1.82 12.35
N VAL A 49 19.54 2.64 12.39
CA VAL A 49 18.30 2.33 13.10
C VAL A 49 17.12 2.64 12.18
N ALA A 50 16.10 1.78 12.20
CA ALA A 50 14.79 2.11 11.62
C ALA A 50 13.73 2.14 12.72
N LEU A 51 12.87 3.17 12.65
CA LEU A 51 11.68 3.27 13.49
C LEU A 51 10.46 2.93 12.63
N VAL A 52 9.76 1.86 13.00
CA VAL A 52 8.65 1.31 12.22
C VAL A 52 7.48 0.95 13.14
N ASP A 53 6.26 0.93 12.64
CA ASP A 53 5.14 0.28 13.32
C ASP A 53 4.80 -1.04 12.62
N ALA A 54 4.34 -2.02 13.38
CA ALA A 54 3.82 -3.26 12.85
C ALA A 54 2.43 -3.56 13.42
N ASP A 55 1.66 -4.35 12.67
CA ASP A 55 0.29 -4.74 13.03
C ASP A 55 -0.62 -3.52 13.28
N VAL A 56 -0.60 -2.60 12.34
CA VAL A 56 -1.49 -1.42 12.35
C VAL A 56 -2.82 -1.81 11.74
N ASP A 57 -3.59 -2.60 12.47
CA ASP A 57 -4.95 -3.00 12.09
C ASP A 57 -5.94 -2.42 13.09
N ASP A 58 -7.06 -1.90 12.61
CA ASP A 58 -8.02 -1.14 13.41
C ASP A 58 -7.40 -0.02 14.26
N TRP A 59 -6.45 0.69 13.66
CA TRP A 59 -5.71 1.79 14.27
C TRP A 59 -5.36 2.86 13.26
N CYS A 60 -4.93 4.04 13.72
CA CYS A 60 -4.42 5.09 12.85
C CYS A 60 -2.92 4.91 12.57
N LEU A 61 -2.44 5.46 11.47
CA LEU A 61 -1.01 5.60 11.24
C LEU A 61 -0.41 6.65 12.19
N THR A 62 0.91 6.56 12.39
CA THR A 62 1.66 7.56 13.15
C THR A 62 2.79 8.15 12.30
N LYS A 63 3.27 9.31 12.68
CA LYS A 63 4.43 10.00 12.12
C LYS A 63 5.32 10.51 13.23
N PHE A 64 6.46 11.09 12.89
CA PHE A 64 7.37 11.65 13.88
C PHE A 64 7.41 13.17 13.79
N VAL A 65 7.52 13.84 14.92
CA VAL A 65 7.80 15.28 15.05
C VAL A 65 8.97 15.49 16.01
N ALA A 66 9.72 16.57 15.81
CA ALA A 66 10.77 16.91 16.76
C ALA A 66 10.17 17.28 18.13
N SER A 67 10.82 16.84 19.20
CA SER A 67 10.42 17.23 20.55
C SER A 67 10.76 18.72 20.79
N GLU A 68 9.79 19.47 21.28
CA GLU A 68 10.03 20.86 21.69
C GLU A 68 10.80 20.98 23.03
N LYS A 69 10.85 19.87 23.79
CA LYS A 69 11.40 19.86 25.16
C LYS A 69 12.78 19.21 25.25
N LYS A 70 13.11 18.32 24.32
CA LYS A 70 14.34 17.52 24.36
C LYS A 70 15.07 17.59 23.03
N ALA A 71 16.33 18.00 23.07
CA ALA A 71 17.19 17.99 21.89
C ALA A 71 17.36 16.55 21.33
N ASN A 72 17.58 16.42 20.04
CA ASN A 72 17.80 15.14 19.33
C ASN A 72 16.73 14.08 19.63
N THR A 73 15.50 14.50 19.90
CA THR A 73 14.39 13.61 20.25
C THR A 73 13.25 13.76 19.27
N LEU A 74 12.76 12.64 18.77
CA LEU A 74 11.54 12.55 17.97
C LEU A 74 10.41 11.99 18.83
N VAL A 75 9.20 12.48 18.59
CA VAL A 75 7.98 12.03 19.23
C VAL A 75 7.10 11.39 18.18
N SER A 76 6.64 10.15 18.44
CA SER A 76 5.61 9.53 17.61
C SER A 76 4.26 10.17 17.89
N VAL A 77 3.62 10.70 16.85
CA VAL A 77 2.29 11.31 16.95
C VAL A 77 1.29 10.59 16.04
N MET A 78 0.07 10.48 16.52
CA MET A 78 -1.02 9.84 15.79
C MET A 78 -1.60 10.80 14.75
N TYR A 79 -2.01 10.27 13.58
CA TYR A 79 -2.68 11.07 12.55
C TYR A 79 -4.09 11.50 12.95
N SER A 80 -4.74 10.73 13.81
CA SER A 80 -6.07 11.03 14.34
C SER A 80 -6.27 10.40 15.71
N PRO A 81 -7.28 10.81 16.49
CA PRO A 81 -7.78 10.01 17.59
C PRO A 81 -8.20 8.60 17.11
N VAL A 82 -8.18 7.66 18.03
CA VAL A 82 -8.70 6.30 17.85
C VAL A 82 -9.82 6.10 18.83
N ASP A 83 -11.00 5.73 18.33
CA ASP A 83 -12.16 5.40 19.15
C ASP A 83 -12.03 3.96 19.63
N VAL A 84 -11.98 3.76 20.94
CA VAL A 84 -11.84 2.46 21.59
C VAL A 84 -13.05 2.22 22.47
N VAL A 85 -13.79 1.15 22.19
CA VAL A 85 -15.01 0.80 22.96
C VAL A 85 -14.67 0.03 24.24
N THR A 86 -13.61 -0.78 24.17
CA THR A 86 -13.15 -1.65 25.27
C THR A 86 -11.62 -1.70 25.29
N TYR A 87 -11.02 -2.63 26.03
CA TYR A 87 -9.59 -2.88 25.98
C TYR A 87 -9.15 -3.22 24.53
N CYS A 88 -8.07 -2.58 24.07
CA CYS A 88 -7.41 -2.89 22.80
C CYS A 88 -5.89 -2.92 22.97
N ALA A 89 -5.22 -3.64 22.08
CA ALA A 89 -3.78 -3.57 21.93
C ALA A 89 -3.43 -2.45 20.94
N THR A 90 -2.39 -1.67 21.22
CA THR A 90 -1.82 -0.73 20.27
C THR A 90 -0.91 -1.46 19.27
N PRO A 91 -0.68 -0.90 18.08
CA PRO A 91 0.33 -1.43 17.18
C PRO A 91 1.72 -1.52 17.81
N TRP A 92 2.53 -2.44 17.35
CA TRP A 92 3.90 -2.58 17.78
C TRP A 92 4.73 -1.36 17.36
N LYS A 93 5.52 -0.83 18.30
CA LYS A 93 6.57 0.15 18.03
C LYS A 93 7.88 -0.60 17.90
N VAL A 94 8.42 -0.66 16.70
CA VAL A 94 9.60 -1.48 16.37
C VAL A 94 10.81 -0.59 16.16
N ILE A 95 11.90 -0.91 16.85
CA ILE A 95 13.22 -0.34 16.65
C ILE A 95 14.10 -1.44 16.06
N MET A 96 14.50 -1.29 14.80
CA MET A 96 15.44 -2.17 14.14
C MET A 96 16.83 -1.52 14.21
N ALA A 97 17.85 -2.30 14.52
CA ALA A 97 19.25 -1.83 14.55
C ALA A 97 20.10 -2.72 13.64
N ALA A 98 21.03 -2.10 12.92
CA ALA A 98 21.86 -2.79 11.94
C ALA A 98 23.24 -2.12 11.78
N ASP A 99 24.18 -2.88 11.25
CA ASP A 99 25.52 -2.37 10.91
C ASP A 99 25.53 -1.65 9.54
N ARG A 100 24.62 -2.01 8.66
CA ARG A 100 24.47 -1.43 7.32
C ARG A 100 23.00 -1.09 7.05
N PRO A 101 22.69 -0.04 6.27
CA PRO A 101 21.30 0.33 5.99
C PRO A 101 20.55 -0.76 5.21
N GLY A 102 21.24 -1.53 4.37
CA GLY A 102 20.65 -2.65 3.62
C GLY A 102 20.11 -3.76 4.53
N ASP A 103 20.76 -4.00 5.65
CA ASP A 103 20.36 -5.04 6.62
C ASP A 103 18.96 -4.73 7.20
N LEU A 104 18.57 -3.46 7.29
CA LEU A 104 17.22 -3.05 7.71
C LEU A 104 16.13 -3.51 6.71
N LEU A 105 16.46 -3.58 5.42
CA LEU A 105 15.55 -4.13 4.40
C LEU A 105 15.57 -5.67 4.39
N GLU A 106 16.74 -6.27 4.55
CA GLU A 106 16.91 -7.73 4.54
C GLU A 106 16.19 -8.39 5.72
N HIS A 107 16.06 -7.69 6.86
CA HIS A 107 15.35 -8.16 8.05
C HIS A 107 13.90 -7.65 8.16
N ASN A 108 13.25 -7.35 7.04
CA ASN A 108 11.85 -6.93 7.02
C ASN A 108 10.87 -8.03 7.52
N ASP A 109 11.31 -9.27 7.59
CA ASP A 109 10.60 -10.38 8.22
C ASP A 109 10.23 -10.09 9.69
N ILE A 110 11.01 -9.28 10.41
CA ILE A 110 10.70 -8.82 11.77
C ILE A 110 9.33 -8.13 11.80
N ILE A 111 9.09 -7.19 10.88
CA ILE A 111 7.82 -6.46 10.80
C ILE A 111 6.68 -7.39 10.42
N GLN A 112 6.91 -8.28 9.46
CA GLN A 112 5.90 -9.24 9.03
C GLN A 112 5.53 -10.20 10.17
N ASN A 113 6.52 -10.74 10.90
CA ASN A 113 6.31 -11.71 11.97
C ASN A 113 5.57 -11.15 13.19
N LEU A 114 5.47 -9.84 13.32
CA LEU A 114 4.64 -9.17 14.34
C LEU A 114 3.16 -9.08 13.95
N ASN A 115 2.80 -9.44 12.72
CA ASN A 115 1.42 -9.51 12.27
C ASN A 115 0.87 -10.95 12.41
N PRO A 116 -0.45 -11.14 12.50
CA PRO A 116 -1.07 -12.47 12.52
C PRO A 116 -0.71 -13.30 11.30
N ALA A 117 -0.82 -14.62 11.43
CA ALA A 117 -0.62 -15.55 10.32
C ALA A 117 -1.64 -15.31 9.20
N CYS A 118 -1.34 -15.84 8.00
CA CYS A 118 -2.22 -15.74 6.84
C CYS A 118 -3.64 -16.23 7.14
N GLN A 119 -4.63 -15.42 6.81
CA GLN A 119 -6.06 -15.70 7.01
C GLN A 119 -6.75 -16.20 5.73
N ILE A 120 -6.04 -16.29 4.61
CA ILE A 120 -6.58 -16.78 3.34
C ILE A 120 -6.16 -18.24 3.17
N VAL A 121 -7.11 -19.16 3.26
CA VAL A 121 -6.84 -20.61 3.27
C VAL A 121 -6.19 -21.09 1.99
N ASP A 122 -6.63 -20.61 0.84
CA ASP A 122 -6.18 -21.02 -0.49
C ASP A 122 -5.23 -19.99 -1.17
N ALA A 123 -4.63 -19.10 -0.38
CA ALA A 123 -3.77 -18.04 -0.90
C ALA A 123 -2.71 -18.53 -1.90
N ALA A 124 -2.09 -19.66 -1.64
CA ALA A 124 -1.05 -20.23 -2.51
C ALA A 124 -1.56 -20.59 -3.93
N GLN A 125 -2.85 -20.76 -4.13
CA GLN A 125 -3.45 -21.13 -5.41
C GLN A 125 -3.54 -19.93 -6.35
N TRP A 126 -3.96 -18.76 -5.85
CA TRP A 126 -4.28 -17.60 -6.69
C TRP A 126 -3.44 -16.35 -6.41
N VAL A 127 -2.86 -16.20 -5.21
CA VAL A 127 -2.00 -15.06 -4.87
C VAL A 127 -0.62 -15.27 -5.49
N LYS A 128 -0.36 -14.65 -6.64
CA LYS A 128 0.91 -14.77 -7.36
C LYS A 128 1.64 -13.41 -7.38
N PRO A 129 2.95 -13.37 -7.09
CA PRO A 129 3.75 -12.16 -7.27
C PRO A 129 4.02 -11.92 -8.76
N GLY A 130 4.31 -10.67 -9.12
CA GLY A 130 4.71 -10.38 -10.49
C GLY A 130 4.78 -8.91 -10.79
N LYS A 131 5.46 -8.57 -11.89
CA LYS A 131 5.48 -7.23 -12.45
C LYS A 131 4.17 -6.94 -13.16
N ILE A 132 3.83 -5.66 -13.29
CA ILE A 132 2.63 -5.21 -13.97
C ILE A 132 2.99 -4.16 -15.04
N MET A 133 2.37 -4.29 -16.21
CA MET A 133 2.50 -3.32 -17.29
C MET A 133 1.24 -2.46 -17.37
N ARG A 134 1.40 -1.15 -17.40
CA ARG A 134 0.29 -0.22 -17.53
C ARG A 134 -0.13 -0.08 -18.98
N GLU A 135 -1.40 -0.36 -19.29
CA GLU A 135 -2.05 -0.05 -20.55
C GLU A 135 -2.50 1.42 -20.54
N VAL A 136 -2.23 2.16 -21.59
CA VAL A 136 -2.46 3.61 -21.66
C VAL A 136 -3.30 4.06 -22.88
N THR A 137 -3.56 3.18 -23.82
CA THR A 137 -4.31 3.53 -25.05
C THR A 137 -5.80 3.63 -24.81
N MET A 138 -6.32 2.86 -23.85
CA MET A 138 -7.76 2.72 -23.56
C MET A 138 -8.57 2.27 -24.78
N THR A 139 -7.97 1.39 -25.58
CA THR A 139 -8.62 0.73 -26.72
C THR A 139 -8.47 -0.78 -26.66
N THR A 140 -9.38 -1.52 -27.26
CA THR A 140 -9.32 -2.98 -27.29
C THR A 140 -8.06 -3.47 -28.00
N GLU A 141 -7.69 -2.85 -29.12
CA GLU A 141 -6.51 -3.21 -29.91
C GLU A 141 -5.22 -2.95 -29.13
N GLY A 142 -5.07 -1.78 -28.52
CA GLY A 142 -3.89 -1.46 -27.69
C GLY A 142 -3.76 -2.36 -26.45
N ALA A 143 -4.89 -2.78 -25.88
CA ALA A 143 -4.89 -3.77 -24.80
C ALA A 143 -4.37 -5.14 -25.28
N ILE A 144 -4.80 -5.60 -26.45
CA ILE A 144 -4.31 -6.86 -27.06
C ILE A 144 -2.81 -6.78 -27.31
N GLU A 145 -2.31 -5.67 -27.89
CA GLU A 145 -0.86 -5.44 -28.08
C GLU A 145 -0.09 -5.43 -26.75
N THR A 146 -0.67 -4.80 -25.72
CA THR A 146 -0.06 -4.79 -24.37
C THR A 146 -0.01 -6.20 -23.76
N VAL A 147 -1.05 -7.01 -23.95
CA VAL A 147 -1.06 -8.43 -23.53
C VAL A 147 0.03 -9.22 -24.24
N ASP A 148 0.18 -9.07 -25.56
CA ASP A 148 1.24 -9.74 -26.32
C ASP A 148 2.63 -9.31 -25.86
N PHE A 149 2.83 -8.02 -25.59
CA PHE A 149 4.07 -7.51 -25.00
C PHE A 149 4.33 -8.16 -23.63
N CYS A 150 3.34 -8.19 -22.75
CA CYS A 150 3.45 -8.80 -21.42
C CYS A 150 3.84 -10.29 -21.53
N ALA A 151 3.17 -11.05 -22.38
CA ALA A 151 3.45 -12.46 -22.58
C ALA A 151 4.87 -12.69 -23.10
N ASN A 152 5.31 -11.93 -24.09
CA ASN A 152 6.64 -12.05 -24.70
C ASN A 152 7.78 -11.66 -23.74
N HIS A 153 7.50 -10.80 -22.75
CA HIS A 153 8.48 -10.31 -21.77
C HIS A 153 8.30 -10.93 -20.37
N HIS A 154 7.50 -11.97 -20.23
CA HIS A 154 7.24 -12.65 -18.96
C HIS A 154 6.74 -11.69 -17.85
N ILE A 155 5.89 -10.73 -18.23
CA ILE A 155 5.20 -9.83 -17.32
C ILE A 155 3.82 -10.42 -17.05
N PRO A 156 3.52 -10.93 -15.85
CA PRO A 156 2.31 -11.70 -15.60
C PRO A 156 1.04 -10.87 -15.53
N TYR A 157 1.14 -9.53 -15.48
CA TYR A 157 -0.03 -8.68 -15.29
C TYR A 157 -0.04 -7.45 -16.19
N MET A 158 -1.25 -7.08 -16.65
CA MET A 158 -1.55 -5.81 -17.31
C MET A 158 -2.54 -5.00 -16.46
N LEU A 159 -2.39 -3.69 -16.38
CA LEU A 159 -3.24 -2.77 -15.64
C LEU A 159 -3.87 -1.75 -16.57
N PHE A 160 -5.21 -1.69 -16.60
CA PHE A 160 -5.91 -0.48 -16.99
C PHE A 160 -5.90 0.49 -15.81
N ASP A 161 -5.19 1.59 -15.94
CA ASP A 161 -5.24 2.67 -14.98
C ASP A 161 -6.56 3.45 -15.17
N TRP A 162 -6.78 4.58 -14.51
CA TRP A 162 -8.04 5.30 -14.63
C TRP A 162 -8.50 5.49 -16.10
N LYS A 163 -9.76 5.90 -16.36
CA LYS A 163 -10.45 6.08 -17.63
C LYS A 163 -11.13 4.85 -18.25
N TRP A 164 -10.93 3.66 -17.75
CA TRP A 164 -11.60 2.47 -18.27
C TRP A 164 -13.12 2.43 -17.95
N TYR A 165 -13.56 3.17 -16.91
CA TYR A 165 -14.97 3.25 -16.49
C TYR A 165 -15.51 4.69 -16.40
N MET A 166 -14.65 5.71 -16.54
CA MET A 166 -15.05 7.12 -16.46
C MET A 166 -14.08 8.01 -17.22
N PRO A 167 -14.49 9.23 -17.64
CA PRO A 167 -13.60 10.25 -18.18
C PRO A 167 -12.54 10.67 -17.12
N CYS A 168 -11.38 11.11 -17.59
CA CYS A 168 -10.33 11.65 -16.73
C CYS A 168 -10.87 12.83 -15.90
N GLY A 169 -10.60 12.82 -14.58
CA GLY A 169 -11.02 13.88 -13.65
C GLY A 169 -12.44 13.77 -13.12
N SER A 170 -13.22 12.78 -13.54
CA SER A 170 -14.52 12.49 -12.94
C SER A 170 -14.38 11.66 -11.68
N HIS A 171 -15.09 12.03 -10.61
CA HIS A 171 -15.16 11.27 -9.36
C HIS A 171 -16.46 10.46 -9.23
N ASP A 172 -17.42 10.61 -10.16
CA ASP A 172 -18.74 10.00 -10.09
C ASP A 172 -18.95 8.86 -11.12
N GLY A 173 -17.85 8.26 -11.58
CA GLY A 173 -17.89 7.14 -12.50
C GLY A 173 -18.49 5.89 -11.86
N ASP A 174 -19.23 5.12 -12.67
CA ASP A 174 -19.79 3.82 -12.31
C ASP A 174 -18.78 2.72 -12.72
N ALA A 175 -18.06 2.16 -11.76
CA ALA A 175 -17.04 1.14 -12.02
C ALA A 175 -17.63 -0.24 -12.38
N THR A 176 -18.93 -0.40 -12.37
CA THR A 176 -19.60 -1.60 -12.91
C THR A 176 -19.79 -1.54 -14.44
N LYS A 177 -19.40 -0.42 -15.07
CA LYS A 177 -19.56 -0.17 -16.51
C LYS A 177 -18.24 0.19 -17.17
N VAL A 178 -17.97 -0.45 -18.28
CA VAL A 178 -16.77 -0.23 -19.09
C VAL A 178 -17.06 0.83 -20.16
N VAL A 179 -16.07 1.69 -20.46
CA VAL A 179 -16.18 2.64 -21.58
C VAL A 179 -16.32 1.91 -22.91
N LYS A 180 -17.01 2.52 -23.88
CA LYS A 180 -17.35 1.89 -25.17
C LYS A 180 -16.15 1.52 -26.05
N THR A 181 -14.96 2.07 -25.77
CA THR A 181 -13.73 1.79 -26.53
C THR A 181 -13.05 0.48 -26.11
N LEU A 182 -13.53 -0.16 -25.02
CA LEU A 182 -12.98 -1.40 -24.48
C LEU A 182 -14.00 -2.53 -24.54
N ASP A 183 -13.68 -3.57 -25.27
CA ASP A 183 -14.36 -4.87 -25.21
C ASP A 183 -13.69 -5.71 -24.09
N MET A 184 -14.08 -5.46 -22.84
CA MET A 184 -13.46 -6.08 -21.67
C MET A 184 -13.53 -7.61 -21.68
N PRO A 185 -14.67 -8.25 -22.02
CA PRO A 185 -14.74 -9.71 -22.13
C PRO A 185 -13.70 -10.29 -23.10
N ARG A 186 -13.57 -9.71 -24.31
CA ARG A 186 -12.60 -10.13 -25.32
C ARG A 186 -11.15 -9.96 -24.82
N ILE A 187 -10.86 -8.84 -24.16
CA ILE A 187 -9.52 -8.55 -23.63
C ILE A 187 -9.14 -9.56 -22.55
N VAL A 188 -10.03 -9.81 -21.59
CA VAL A 188 -9.76 -10.74 -20.47
C VAL A 188 -9.60 -12.18 -20.96
N GLU A 189 -10.44 -12.62 -21.88
CA GLU A 189 -10.33 -13.95 -22.48
C GLU A 189 -8.99 -14.12 -23.22
N TYR A 190 -8.61 -13.12 -24.02
CA TYR A 190 -7.33 -13.13 -24.73
C TYR A 190 -6.14 -13.14 -23.77
N ALA A 191 -6.16 -12.29 -22.75
CA ALA A 191 -5.11 -12.20 -21.74
C ALA A 191 -4.96 -13.52 -20.97
N LYS A 192 -6.08 -14.14 -20.58
CA LYS A 192 -6.11 -15.45 -19.93
C LYS A 192 -5.46 -16.54 -20.82
N GLY A 193 -5.75 -16.55 -22.12
CA GLY A 193 -5.15 -17.46 -23.09
C GLY A 193 -3.64 -17.28 -23.25
N LYS A 194 -3.12 -16.11 -22.92
CA LYS A 194 -1.67 -15.78 -22.93
C LYS A 194 -0.99 -15.90 -21.55
N GLY A 195 -1.74 -16.26 -20.51
CA GLY A 195 -1.23 -16.34 -19.13
C GLY A 195 -1.00 -14.96 -18.47
N VAL A 196 -1.67 -13.90 -18.96
CA VAL A 196 -1.58 -12.54 -18.42
C VAL A 196 -2.85 -12.21 -17.66
N GLY A 197 -2.71 -11.80 -16.40
CA GLY A 197 -3.85 -11.35 -15.58
C GLY A 197 -4.15 -9.86 -15.80
N VAL A 198 -5.43 -9.51 -15.82
CA VAL A 198 -5.88 -8.13 -16.00
C VAL A 198 -6.21 -7.50 -14.65
N TRP A 199 -5.65 -6.30 -14.40
CA TRP A 199 -5.94 -5.45 -13.25
C TRP A 199 -6.70 -4.21 -13.68
N LEU A 200 -7.52 -3.70 -12.78
CA LEU A 200 -8.27 -2.47 -12.99
C LEU A 200 -8.00 -1.46 -11.86
N TYR A 201 -7.76 -0.21 -12.24
CA TYR A 201 -7.72 0.90 -11.30
C TYR A 201 -9.15 1.31 -10.91
N VAL A 202 -9.40 1.52 -9.62
CA VAL A 202 -10.66 2.11 -9.14
C VAL A 202 -10.34 3.15 -8.07
N ASN A 203 -10.90 4.35 -8.18
CA ASN A 203 -10.67 5.39 -7.19
C ASN A 203 -11.45 5.13 -5.89
N GLN A 204 -11.02 5.77 -4.81
CA GLN A 204 -11.63 5.61 -3.49
C GLN A 204 -13.13 5.96 -3.49
N HIS A 205 -13.56 7.00 -4.21
CA HIS A 205 -14.97 7.40 -4.24
C HIS A 205 -15.89 6.31 -4.81
N ALA A 206 -15.46 5.67 -5.90
CA ALA A 206 -16.20 4.56 -6.48
C ALA A 206 -16.19 3.33 -5.55
N LEU A 207 -15.02 2.99 -4.98
CA LEU A 207 -14.92 1.87 -4.04
C LEU A 207 -15.78 2.05 -2.78
N MET A 208 -15.84 3.25 -2.22
CA MET A 208 -16.73 3.54 -1.09
C MET A 208 -18.21 3.29 -1.37
N LYS A 209 -18.63 3.54 -2.61
CA LYS A 209 -20.03 3.38 -3.03
C LYS A 209 -20.34 1.95 -3.48
N GLN A 210 -19.39 1.30 -4.17
CA GLN A 210 -19.68 0.13 -5.02
C GLN A 210 -18.85 -1.12 -4.69
N ALA A 211 -17.84 -1.09 -3.80
CA ALA A 211 -16.91 -2.22 -3.65
C ALA A 211 -17.61 -3.56 -3.41
N ARG A 212 -18.67 -3.59 -2.59
CA ARG A 212 -19.42 -4.82 -2.28
C ARG A 212 -20.16 -5.40 -3.49
N GLU A 213 -20.63 -4.56 -4.39
CA GLU A 213 -21.27 -4.95 -5.64
C GLU A 213 -20.21 -5.23 -6.73
N LEU A 214 -19.19 -4.39 -6.79
CA LEU A 214 -18.19 -4.40 -7.83
C LEU A 214 -17.28 -5.63 -7.79
N PHE A 215 -16.79 -6.02 -6.61
CA PHE A 215 -15.77 -7.08 -6.53
C PHE A 215 -16.28 -8.45 -7.02
N PRO A 216 -17.51 -8.90 -6.70
CA PRO A 216 -18.08 -10.08 -7.34
C PRO A 216 -18.14 -9.97 -8.87
N ILE A 217 -18.56 -8.80 -9.41
CA ILE A 217 -18.61 -8.55 -10.86
C ILE A 217 -17.21 -8.65 -11.50
N LEU A 218 -16.19 -8.05 -10.86
CA LEU A 218 -14.82 -8.11 -11.36
C LEU A 218 -14.28 -9.55 -11.37
N HIS A 219 -14.59 -10.31 -10.33
CA HIS A 219 -14.25 -11.74 -10.28
C HIS A 219 -14.90 -12.52 -11.42
N GLU A 220 -16.21 -12.32 -11.66
CA GLU A 220 -16.95 -12.93 -12.76
C GLU A 220 -16.39 -12.55 -14.14
N TRP A 221 -15.92 -11.32 -14.30
CA TRP A 221 -15.24 -10.88 -15.54
C TRP A 221 -13.88 -11.54 -15.73
N GLY A 222 -13.30 -12.17 -14.69
CA GLY A 222 -11.96 -12.75 -14.74
C GLY A 222 -10.85 -11.74 -14.47
N ILE A 223 -11.17 -10.61 -13.86
CA ILE A 223 -10.19 -9.65 -13.36
C ILE A 223 -9.46 -10.26 -12.16
N VAL A 224 -8.14 -10.09 -12.08
CA VAL A 224 -7.31 -10.71 -11.04
C VAL A 224 -6.91 -9.74 -9.93
N GLY A 225 -7.11 -8.44 -10.11
CA GLY A 225 -6.74 -7.47 -9.07
C GLY A 225 -7.25 -6.06 -9.32
N VAL A 226 -7.25 -5.29 -8.25
CA VAL A 226 -7.70 -3.90 -8.22
C VAL A 226 -6.59 -3.01 -7.65
N LYS A 227 -6.30 -1.90 -8.35
CA LYS A 227 -5.49 -0.80 -7.83
C LYS A 227 -6.41 0.28 -7.30
N SER A 228 -6.40 0.52 -5.99
CA SER A 228 -7.12 1.65 -5.37
C SER A 228 -6.23 2.89 -5.35
N GLY A 229 -6.71 4.00 -5.90
CA GLY A 229 -5.95 5.24 -5.93
C GLY A 229 -6.74 6.46 -5.46
N PHE A 230 -6.02 7.57 -5.24
CA PHE A 230 -6.49 8.79 -4.59
C PHE A 230 -7.10 8.50 -3.22
N VAL A 231 -6.39 7.69 -2.42
CA VAL A 231 -6.87 7.20 -1.14
C VAL A 231 -6.57 8.19 0.00
N GLN A 232 -7.53 8.35 0.89
CA GLN A 232 -7.27 8.82 2.24
C GLN A 232 -6.82 7.61 3.07
N TYR A 233 -5.81 7.75 3.92
CA TYR A 233 -5.12 6.57 4.46
C TYR A 233 -4.80 6.64 5.94
N ALA A 234 -4.49 7.80 6.50
CA ALA A 234 -3.73 7.87 7.75
C ALA A 234 -4.58 7.85 9.02
N SER A 235 -5.82 8.36 8.98
CA SER A 235 -6.70 8.35 10.15
C SER A 235 -7.19 6.93 10.47
N HIS A 236 -7.64 6.69 11.70
CA HIS A 236 -8.20 5.42 12.13
C HIS A 236 -9.28 4.93 11.15
N ARG A 237 -10.27 5.77 10.85
CA ARG A 237 -11.34 5.46 9.91
C ARG A 237 -10.83 4.97 8.56
N TRP A 238 -9.84 5.64 7.99
CA TRP A 238 -9.38 5.35 6.63
C TRP A 238 -8.41 4.17 6.58
N ALA A 239 -7.54 4.01 7.57
CA ALA A 239 -6.67 2.86 7.68
C ALA A 239 -7.49 1.57 7.83
N THR A 240 -8.48 1.56 8.73
CA THR A 240 -9.39 0.44 8.93
C THR A 240 -10.20 0.14 7.66
N TRP A 241 -10.77 1.17 7.02
CA TRP A 241 -11.53 0.98 5.78
C TRP A 241 -10.69 0.38 4.66
N LEU A 242 -9.43 0.78 4.51
CA LEU A 242 -8.53 0.21 3.51
C LEU A 242 -8.19 -1.25 3.81
N HIS A 243 -8.03 -1.63 5.07
CA HIS A 243 -7.84 -3.03 5.45
C HIS A 243 -9.10 -3.87 5.20
N ASP A 244 -10.28 -3.34 5.51
CA ASP A 244 -11.56 -4.01 5.22
C ASP A 244 -11.75 -4.18 3.71
N LEU A 245 -11.31 -3.22 2.91
CA LEU A 245 -11.33 -3.35 1.45
C LEU A 245 -10.42 -4.50 0.96
N VAL A 246 -9.24 -4.68 1.58
CA VAL A 246 -8.34 -5.81 1.27
C VAL A 246 -8.99 -7.14 1.66
N ARG A 247 -9.68 -7.20 2.79
CA ARG A 247 -10.43 -8.39 3.23
C ARG A 247 -11.55 -8.74 2.25
N LEU A 248 -12.34 -7.74 1.87
CA LEU A 248 -13.41 -7.92 0.87
C LEU A 248 -12.86 -8.36 -0.50
N ALA A 249 -11.71 -7.83 -0.91
CA ALA A 249 -11.02 -8.26 -2.12
C ALA A 249 -10.58 -9.74 -2.03
N ALA A 250 -10.07 -10.17 -0.87
CA ALA A 250 -9.69 -11.56 -0.63
C ALA A 250 -10.87 -12.52 -0.74
N GLU A 251 -12.04 -12.15 -0.21
CA GLU A 251 -13.29 -12.92 -0.32
C GLU A 251 -13.73 -13.15 -1.77
N ASN A 252 -13.28 -12.28 -2.69
CA ASN A 252 -13.56 -12.36 -4.11
C ASN A 252 -12.34 -12.79 -4.96
N HIS A 253 -11.30 -13.36 -4.36
CA HIS A 253 -10.06 -13.77 -5.02
C HIS A 253 -9.39 -12.66 -5.84
N LEU A 254 -9.48 -11.40 -5.37
CA LEU A 254 -8.86 -10.25 -6.02
C LEU A 254 -7.58 -9.84 -5.26
N LEU A 255 -6.52 -9.65 -6.02
CA LEU A 255 -5.33 -8.97 -5.55
C LEU A 255 -5.65 -7.48 -5.37
N MET A 256 -5.04 -6.83 -4.37
CA MET A 256 -5.32 -5.44 -4.04
C MET A 256 -4.03 -4.64 -3.91
N ASN A 257 -3.89 -3.58 -4.70
CA ASN A 257 -2.86 -2.56 -4.52
C ASN A 257 -3.50 -1.29 -3.96
N ILE A 258 -3.06 -0.88 -2.79
CA ILE A 258 -3.39 0.42 -2.24
C ILE A 258 -2.27 1.37 -2.67
N HIS A 259 -2.62 2.29 -3.57
CA HIS A 259 -1.70 3.29 -4.10
C HIS A 259 -1.54 4.48 -3.13
N ASP A 260 -0.74 5.47 -3.55
CA ASP A 260 -0.45 6.70 -2.83
C ASP A 260 0.32 6.46 -1.52
N GLU A 261 -0.11 7.04 -0.43
CA GLU A 261 0.71 7.20 0.78
C GLU A 261 0.52 6.11 1.85
N PHE A 262 -0.18 5.02 1.52
CA PHE A 262 -0.44 3.99 2.51
C PHE A 262 0.81 3.16 2.83
N ARG A 263 1.40 3.40 4.00
CA ARG A 263 2.65 2.76 4.43
C ARG A 263 2.44 1.32 4.88
N PRO A 264 3.27 0.38 4.43
CA PRO A 264 3.21 -1.00 4.88
C PRO A 264 3.54 -1.14 6.37
N SER A 265 2.76 -1.97 7.09
CA SER A 265 2.98 -2.34 8.50
C SER A 265 3.01 -3.85 8.71
N GLY A 266 3.26 -4.61 7.64
CA GLY A 266 3.31 -6.07 7.67
C GLY A 266 1.97 -6.78 7.43
N PHE A 267 0.87 -6.06 7.23
CA PHE A 267 -0.47 -6.60 6.99
C PHE A 267 -0.54 -7.61 5.82
N SER A 268 0.37 -7.51 4.86
CA SER A 268 0.48 -8.47 3.75
C SER A 268 0.89 -9.89 4.16
N ARG A 269 1.36 -10.11 5.39
CA ARG A 269 1.51 -11.46 5.96
C ARG A 269 0.15 -12.10 6.25
N THR A 270 -0.76 -11.30 6.81
CA THR A 270 -2.11 -11.76 7.18
C THR A 270 -3.02 -11.86 5.96
N TYR A 271 -2.92 -10.86 5.08
CA TYR A 271 -3.67 -10.79 3.82
C TYR A 271 -2.70 -10.62 2.63
N PRO A 272 -2.12 -11.73 2.13
CA PRO A 272 -1.11 -11.68 1.06
C PRO A 272 -1.66 -11.23 -0.30
N ASN A 273 -2.97 -11.11 -0.46
CA ASN A 273 -3.59 -10.47 -1.62
C ASN A 273 -3.33 -8.96 -1.67
N ARG A 274 -2.93 -8.32 -0.57
CA ARG A 274 -2.43 -6.95 -0.58
C ARG A 274 -1.04 -6.90 -1.20
N ARG A 275 -0.88 -6.11 -2.26
CA ARG A 275 0.38 -5.94 -2.98
C ARG A 275 0.87 -4.49 -2.90
N VAL A 276 2.17 -4.33 -2.88
CA VAL A 276 2.86 -3.05 -3.05
C VAL A 276 3.63 -3.15 -4.37
N PHE A 277 3.45 -2.16 -5.23
CA PHE A 277 4.17 -2.02 -6.49
C PHE A 277 5.14 -0.86 -6.39
#